data_d93aa69e595ee23fa8fb1f772e863e5b
#
_entry.id   d93aa69e595ee23fa8fb1f772e863e5b
#
_cell.length_a   1.000
_cell.length_b   1.000
_cell.length_c   1.000
_cell.angle_alpha   90.00
_cell.angle_beta   90.00
_cell.angle_gamma   90.00
#
_symmetry.space_group_name_H-M   'P 1'
#
loop_
_entity.id
_entity.type
_entity.pdbx_description
1 polymer ?
#
loop_
_entity_poly.entity_id
_entity_poly.type
_entity_poly.pdbx_seq_one_letter_code
_entity_poly.pdbx_strand_id
1 'polypeptide(L)'
;MSKNKLWTAAVAASFSLASLAASANAETLPTAGEIFNRMGFGINIGNTMEVPGNPTGWGNKFPTEAYIDSVKATGFSTIRIPCAWDSHASNGVINESWMDSVKTVVDMCMRAGLVTVLNIHWDGGWLEENLKDEKKDEVNAKQKSYWTQIANKFKDYNENLLFASANEPATTDDNYKHETEILMTYHQTFVDAVRATGGNNASRTLVIQGPSTSIDRTTEVMPVSKLPKDVIENRLMVEVHFYDPYTYTLLNDIVDWGAQVYPQYYWGDDLATGADIVHNCGYNAWAGAMGDKCTSAQIQDQFGKMKTNFVDKGVPVIIGEFGANDRVGVLTGDNYAKHRKGRLAYYDAVMKLAKQNKVVPIAWDTGHEGENNMTIIRRQSAPDGSVFDMDILKIMRSAYGLGDYVNNGITHVEGFDGGTTKIATGAQLGERLGKRVGSLANLGIVRVGNRLESVGEIRLFNVNGTLVRTAVNGMSLENIPHGIYIAKGVGASVKVNIQ
;
A
#
# COMPACT_ATOMS: atom_id res chain seq x y z
N MET A 1 -6.01 -58.78 40.55
CA MET A 1 -6.91 -58.04 39.67
C MET A 1 -7.00 -56.64 40.19
N SER A 2 -6.35 -55.92 39.53
CA SER A 2 -6.43 -54.64 38.79
C SER A 2 -6.34 -53.37 39.69
N LYS A 3 -5.10 -52.91 39.89
CA LYS A 3 -4.79 -51.50 40.33
C LYS A 3 -4.24 -50.61 39.20
N ASN A 4 -4.31 -51.08 37.94
CA ASN A 4 -3.64 -50.39 36.80
C ASN A 4 -4.58 -49.66 35.82
N LYS A 5 -5.85 -49.38 36.20
CA LYS A 5 -6.80 -48.69 35.27
C LYS A 5 -7.17 -47.25 35.71
N LEU A 6 -6.60 -46.71 36.78
CA LEU A 6 -6.94 -45.37 37.29
C LEU A 6 -5.92 -44.29 36.95
N TRP A 7 -4.77 -44.65 36.38
CA TRP A 7 -3.71 -43.64 36.07
C TRP A 7 -3.73 -43.08 34.63
N THR A 8 -4.44 -43.77 33.73
CA THR A 8 -4.52 -43.33 32.32
C THR A 8 -5.61 -42.29 32.05
N ALA A 9 -6.57 -42.11 32.93
CA ALA A 9 -7.63 -41.12 32.78
C ALA A 9 -7.27 -39.70 33.31
N ALA A 10 -6.30 -39.60 34.25
CA ALA A 10 -5.92 -38.34 34.83
C ALA A 10 -4.91 -37.53 34.01
N VAL A 11 -4.14 -38.18 33.11
CA VAL A 11 -3.15 -37.51 32.25
C VAL A 11 -3.79 -36.90 30.98
N ALA A 12 -4.89 -37.49 30.49
CA ALA A 12 -5.62 -36.98 29.33
C ALA A 12 -6.47 -35.72 29.64
N ALA A 13 -6.90 -35.56 30.88
CA ALA A 13 -7.69 -34.37 31.30
C ALA A 13 -6.84 -33.12 31.57
N SER A 14 -5.55 -33.27 31.90
CA SER A 14 -4.66 -32.16 32.17
C SER A 14 -4.08 -31.50 30.91
N PHE A 15 -4.04 -32.22 29.77
CA PHE A 15 -3.61 -31.63 28.49
C PHE A 15 -4.71 -30.84 27.78
N SER A 16 -5.98 -31.13 28.06
CA SER A 16 -7.10 -30.42 27.44
C SER A 16 -7.44 -29.08 28.10
N LEU A 17 -7.02 -28.87 29.35
CA LEU A 17 -7.26 -27.61 30.06
C LEU A 17 -6.12 -26.56 29.88
N ALA A 18 -4.93 -27.01 29.50
CA ALA A 18 -3.82 -26.09 29.24
C ALA A 18 -3.92 -25.39 27.86
N SER A 19 -4.61 -26.00 26.89
CA SER A 19 -4.84 -25.40 25.58
C SER A 19 -5.99 -24.39 25.54
N LEU A 20 -6.90 -24.40 26.50
CA LEU A 20 -7.98 -23.41 26.62
C LEU A 20 -7.60 -22.16 27.45
N ALA A 21 -6.54 -22.23 28.25
CA ALA A 21 -6.12 -21.09 29.06
C ALA A 21 -5.19 -20.09 28.35
N ALA A 22 -4.61 -20.49 27.19
CA ALA A 22 -3.71 -19.62 26.43
C ALA A 22 -4.44 -18.70 25.42
N SER A 23 -5.77 -18.85 25.22
CA SER A 23 -6.54 -18.02 24.29
C SER A 23 -7.32 -16.87 24.92
N ALA A 24 -7.17 -16.64 26.23
CA ALA A 24 -8.07 -15.76 26.99
C ALA A 24 -7.71 -14.29 27.03
N ASN A 25 -6.61 -13.81 26.39
CA ASN A 25 -6.20 -12.40 26.49
C ASN A 25 -5.60 -11.78 25.22
N ALA A 26 -5.81 -12.32 24.03
CA ALA A 26 -5.52 -11.54 22.83
C ALA A 26 -6.71 -10.59 22.60
N GLU A 27 -6.49 -9.29 22.74
CA GLU A 27 -7.50 -8.28 22.40
C GLU A 27 -7.85 -8.46 20.90
N THR A 28 -9.11 -8.72 20.61
CA THR A 28 -9.55 -8.94 19.22
C THR A 28 -9.41 -7.66 18.43
N LEU A 29 -8.62 -7.67 17.37
CA LEU A 29 -8.47 -6.51 16.47
C LEU A 29 -9.82 -6.11 15.87
N PRO A 30 -9.99 -4.85 15.42
CA PRO A 30 -11.20 -4.38 14.75
C PRO A 30 -11.56 -5.21 13.50
N THR A 31 -12.84 -5.28 13.17
CA THR A 31 -13.35 -5.95 11.97
C THR A 31 -12.82 -5.31 10.68
N ALA A 32 -12.88 -6.06 9.58
CA ALA A 32 -12.53 -5.53 8.26
C ALA A 32 -13.35 -4.27 7.91
N GLY A 33 -14.65 -4.22 8.28
CA GLY A 33 -15.49 -3.05 8.09
C GLY A 33 -15.07 -1.82 8.91
N GLU A 34 -14.61 -2.03 10.15
CA GLU A 34 -14.08 -0.95 10.98
C GLU A 34 -12.74 -0.42 10.45
N ILE A 35 -11.88 -1.30 9.93
CA ILE A 35 -10.64 -0.89 9.24
C ILE A 35 -10.98 -0.12 7.97
N PHE A 36 -11.88 -0.64 7.14
CA PHE A 36 -12.35 0.00 5.91
C PHE A 36 -12.76 1.47 6.13
N ASN A 37 -13.46 1.77 7.21
CA ASN A 37 -13.91 3.13 7.54
C ASN A 37 -12.75 4.12 7.79
N ARG A 38 -11.52 3.64 7.96
CA ARG A 38 -10.31 4.44 8.17
C ARG A 38 -9.42 4.52 6.91
N MET A 39 -9.70 3.71 5.88
CA MET A 39 -8.81 3.58 4.73
C MET A 39 -8.87 4.76 3.76
N GLY A 40 -10.01 5.46 3.67
CA GLY A 40 -10.17 6.65 2.81
C GLY A 40 -9.74 6.36 1.36
N PHE A 41 -8.63 6.94 0.92
CA PHE A 41 -7.98 6.63 -0.35
C PHE A 41 -6.49 6.38 -0.13
N GLY A 42 -5.89 5.64 -1.04
CA GLY A 42 -4.52 5.14 -0.89
C GLY A 42 -3.61 5.37 -2.08
N ILE A 43 -2.35 5.00 -1.87
CA ILE A 43 -1.28 5.02 -2.87
C ILE A 43 -0.43 3.75 -2.75
N ASN A 44 0.07 3.25 -3.88
CA ASN A 44 1.07 2.18 -3.91
C ASN A 44 2.49 2.73 -3.84
N ILE A 45 3.39 2.04 -3.15
CA ILE A 45 4.84 2.22 -3.33
C ILE A 45 5.25 1.36 -4.54
N GLY A 46 4.77 1.72 -5.73
CA GLY A 46 4.99 0.92 -6.94
C GLY A 46 6.42 1.02 -7.48
N ASN A 47 6.84 0.03 -8.27
CA ASN A 47 8.14 -0.05 -8.91
C ASN A 47 9.32 0.04 -7.92
N THR A 48 9.18 -0.56 -6.73
CA THR A 48 10.20 -0.51 -5.68
C THR A 48 10.34 -1.87 -4.97
N MET A 49 9.52 -2.17 -3.95
CA MET A 49 9.71 -3.37 -3.14
C MET A 49 9.33 -4.66 -3.88
N GLU A 50 8.54 -4.58 -4.94
CA GLU A 50 8.18 -5.72 -5.81
C GLU A 50 9.20 -6.01 -6.90
N VAL A 51 10.24 -5.17 -7.07
CA VAL A 51 11.27 -5.39 -8.08
C VAL A 51 12.11 -6.62 -7.70
N PRO A 52 12.12 -7.68 -8.51
CA PRO A 52 12.78 -8.92 -8.14
C PRO A 52 14.28 -8.74 -7.88
N GLY A 53 14.75 -9.19 -6.74
CA GLY A 53 16.16 -9.22 -6.36
C GLY A 53 16.83 -7.88 -6.04
N ASN A 54 16.25 -6.75 -6.50
CA ASN A 54 16.80 -5.42 -6.22
C ASN A 54 15.71 -4.34 -6.21
N PRO A 55 15.30 -3.82 -5.05
CA PRO A 55 14.21 -2.83 -4.93
C PRO A 55 14.49 -1.49 -5.62
N THR A 56 15.72 -1.22 -6.03
CA THR A 56 16.09 -0.01 -6.79
C THR A 56 16.39 -0.29 -8.27
N GLY A 57 16.16 -1.54 -8.71
CA GLY A 57 16.54 -2.01 -10.05
C GLY A 57 15.79 -1.32 -11.20
N TRP A 58 14.57 -0.80 -10.94
CA TRP A 58 13.78 -0.04 -11.92
C TRP A 58 13.93 1.48 -11.76
N GLY A 59 14.97 1.94 -11.05
CA GLY A 59 15.39 3.33 -10.98
C GLY A 59 14.82 4.14 -9.81
N ASN A 60 13.84 3.64 -9.07
CA ASN A 60 13.37 4.30 -7.86
C ASN A 60 14.38 4.15 -6.72
N LYS A 61 14.35 5.11 -5.80
CA LYS A 61 15.10 5.02 -4.55
C LYS A 61 14.30 4.22 -3.52
N PHE A 62 15.01 3.58 -2.60
CA PHE A 62 14.38 2.92 -1.46
C PHE A 62 13.54 3.93 -0.68
N PRO A 63 12.32 3.57 -0.21
CA PRO A 63 11.44 4.49 0.50
C PRO A 63 12.12 5.07 1.74
N THR A 64 11.98 6.38 1.93
CA THR A 64 12.49 7.10 3.10
C THR A 64 11.35 7.49 4.03
N GLU A 65 11.67 7.78 5.28
CA GLU A 65 10.69 8.30 6.23
C GLU A 65 10.05 9.60 5.74
N ALA A 66 10.86 10.52 5.20
CA ALA A 66 10.37 11.76 4.63
C ALA A 66 9.37 11.55 3.47
N TYR A 67 9.58 10.52 2.63
CA TYR A 67 8.62 10.13 1.60
C TYR A 67 7.30 9.66 2.22
N ILE A 68 7.33 8.75 3.19
CA ILE A 68 6.12 8.22 3.85
C ILE A 68 5.36 9.34 4.58
N ASP A 69 6.08 10.24 5.25
CA ASP A 69 5.49 11.39 5.92
C ASP A 69 4.81 12.34 4.93
N SER A 70 5.43 12.54 3.76
CA SER A 70 4.86 13.33 2.68
C SER A 70 3.58 12.69 2.12
N VAL A 71 3.56 11.37 1.94
CA VAL A 71 2.35 10.62 1.58
C VAL A 71 1.23 10.88 2.59
N LYS A 72 1.52 10.80 3.88
CA LYS A 72 0.55 11.10 4.94
C LYS A 72 0.08 12.55 4.91
N ALA A 73 1.01 13.50 4.81
CA ALA A 73 0.72 14.94 4.80
C ALA A 73 -0.15 15.34 3.60
N THR A 74 0.01 14.67 2.46
CA THR A 74 -0.81 14.90 1.26
C THR A 74 -2.23 14.36 1.38
N GLY A 75 -2.57 13.63 2.45
CA GLY A 75 -3.95 13.22 2.78
C GLY A 75 -4.27 11.75 2.50
N PHE A 76 -3.31 10.97 1.99
CA PHE A 76 -3.50 9.53 1.90
C PHE A 76 -3.65 8.92 3.29
N SER A 77 -4.59 8.01 3.44
CA SER A 77 -4.82 7.26 4.68
C SER A 77 -4.47 5.78 4.56
N THR A 78 -4.28 5.31 3.34
CA THR A 78 -3.88 3.93 3.04
C THR A 78 -2.62 3.93 2.18
N ILE A 79 -1.73 2.98 2.44
CA ILE A 79 -0.57 2.71 1.61
C ILE A 79 -0.48 1.21 1.33
N ARG A 80 -0.25 0.83 0.07
CA ARG A 80 0.01 -0.55 -0.32
C ARG A 80 1.49 -0.71 -0.63
N ILE A 81 2.09 -1.76 -0.11
CA ILE A 81 3.48 -2.13 -0.31
C ILE A 81 3.49 -3.39 -1.17
N PRO A 82 3.54 -3.26 -2.51
CA PRO A 82 3.86 -4.39 -3.38
C PRO A 82 5.22 -4.95 -3.01
N CYS A 83 5.34 -6.28 -2.80
CA CYS A 83 6.56 -6.84 -2.26
C CYS A 83 6.92 -8.19 -2.90
N ALA A 84 8.15 -8.29 -3.41
CA ALA A 84 8.74 -9.53 -3.88
C ALA A 84 9.36 -10.31 -2.70
N TRP A 85 9.22 -11.63 -2.69
CA TRP A 85 9.71 -12.50 -1.64
C TRP A 85 10.54 -13.68 -2.17
N ASP A 86 10.11 -14.31 -3.27
CA ASP A 86 10.75 -15.50 -3.84
C ASP A 86 12.16 -15.20 -4.36
N SER A 87 12.30 -14.05 -5.03
CA SER A 87 13.61 -13.56 -5.51
C SER A 87 14.58 -13.18 -4.39
N HIS A 88 14.08 -13.06 -3.17
CA HIS A 88 14.84 -12.80 -1.95
C HIS A 88 14.85 -13.99 -0.99
N ALA A 89 14.54 -15.19 -1.48
CA ALA A 89 14.52 -16.41 -0.68
C ALA A 89 15.54 -17.46 -1.21
N SER A 90 15.96 -18.34 -0.32
CA SER A 90 16.78 -19.49 -0.67
C SER A 90 16.21 -20.74 -0.01
N ASN A 91 15.94 -21.78 -0.82
CA ASN A 91 15.33 -23.03 -0.35
C ASN A 91 14.04 -22.83 0.47
N GLY A 92 13.19 -21.89 0.05
CA GLY A 92 11.92 -21.59 0.72
C GLY A 92 12.04 -20.77 2.01
N VAL A 93 13.24 -20.26 2.33
CA VAL A 93 13.52 -19.39 3.48
C VAL A 93 13.79 -17.98 2.98
N ILE A 94 13.00 -17.01 3.41
CA ILE A 94 13.19 -15.60 3.09
C ILE A 94 14.45 -15.09 3.80
N ASN A 95 15.31 -14.38 3.07
CA ASN A 95 16.53 -13.78 3.61
C ASN A 95 16.17 -12.76 4.71
N GLU A 96 16.81 -12.87 5.86
CA GLU A 96 16.50 -12.00 7.01
C GLU A 96 16.79 -10.53 6.70
N SER A 97 17.84 -10.23 5.96
CA SER A 97 18.14 -8.85 5.53
C SER A 97 17.03 -8.23 4.67
N TRP A 98 16.38 -9.05 3.84
CA TRP A 98 15.21 -8.60 3.08
C TRP A 98 14.00 -8.39 3.98
N MET A 99 13.72 -9.34 4.86
CA MET A 99 12.64 -9.25 5.84
C MET A 99 12.78 -7.99 6.70
N ASP A 100 14.01 -7.64 7.11
CA ASP A 100 14.31 -6.41 7.87
C ASP A 100 14.15 -5.15 7.02
N SER A 101 14.47 -5.20 5.73
CA SER A 101 14.23 -4.11 4.78
C SER A 101 12.74 -3.83 4.63
N VAL A 102 11.92 -4.88 4.44
CA VAL A 102 10.46 -4.75 4.37
C VAL A 102 9.91 -4.24 5.71
N LYS A 103 10.40 -4.78 6.83
CA LYS A 103 10.03 -4.30 8.17
C LYS A 103 10.29 -2.81 8.33
N THR A 104 11.42 -2.31 7.85
CA THR A 104 11.75 -0.88 7.92
C THR A 104 10.71 -0.02 7.21
N VAL A 105 10.26 -0.43 6.01
CA VAL A 105 9.22 0.30 5.26
C VAL A 105 7.87 0.22 5.98
N VAL A 106 7.49 -0.96 6.45
CA VAL A 106 6.25 -1.13 7.23
C VAL A 106 6.27 -0.26 8.50
N ASP A 107 7.38 -0.24 9.23
CA ASP A 107 7.53 0.59 10.43
C ASP A 107 7.33 2.07 10.15
N MET A 108 7.90 2.59 9.05
CA MET A 108 7.68 3.98 8.62
C MET A 108 6.20 4.26 8.33
N CYS A 109 5.52 3.37 7.60
CA CYS A 109 4.09 3.51 7.29
C CYS A 109 3.22 3.48 8.55
N MET A 110 3.53 2.58 9.49
CA MET A 110 2.81 2.47 10.75
C MET A 110 3.04 3.68 11.66
N ARG A 111 4.27 4.21 11.72
CA ARG A 111 4.56 5.46 12.46
C ARG A 111 3.79 6.65 11.91
N ALA A 112 3.66 6.74 10.59
CA ALA A 112 2.86 7.77 9.94
C ALA A 112 1.33 7.59 10.15
N GLY A 113 0.90 6.49 10.77
CA GLY A 113 -0.52 6.21 11.02
C GLY A 113 -1.30 5.89 9.76
N LEU A 114 -0.66 5.25 8.78
CA LEU A 114 -1.31 4.76 7.56
C LEU A 114 -1.88 3.35 7.78
N VAL A 115 -3.03 3.07 7.18
CA VAL A 115 -3.44 1.68 6.99
C VAL A 115 -2.54 1.10 5.90
N THR A 116 -1.82 0.04 6.23
CA THR A 116 -0.75 -0.51 5.42
C THR A 116 -1.14 -1.89 4.90
N VAL A 117 -1.15 -2.07 3.59
CA VAL A 117 -1.44 -3.36 2.94
C VAL A 117 -0.13 -3.94 2.41
N LEU A 118 0.30 -5.07 2.97
CA LEU A 118 1.50 -5.80 2.55
C LEU A 118 1.08 -7.07 1.82
N ASN A 119 1.60 -7.29 0.60
CA ASN A 119 1.24 -8.43 -0.23
C ASN A 119 2.43 -9.33 -0.57
N ILE A 120 2.14 -10.44 -1.25
CA ILE A 120 3.05 -11.13 -2.16
C ILE A 120 2.70 -10.62 -3.56
N HIS A 121 3.67 -9.99 -4.22
CA HIS A 121 3.49 -9.45 -5.57
C HIS A 121 3.87 -10.51 -6.62
N TRP A 122 3.89 -10.16 -7.92
CA TRP A 122 4.16 -11.08 -9.03
C TRP A 122 5.41 -11.96 -8.83
N ASP A 123 6.55 -11.35 -8.50
CA ASP A 123 7.81 -12.00 -8.06
C ASP A 123 8.19 -13.27 -8.85
N GLY A 124 8.22 -13.14 -10.19
CA GLY A 124 8.54 -14.23 -11.10
C GLY A 124 7.37 -15.18 -11.41
N GLY A 125 6.15 -14.82 -11.05
CA GLY A 125 4.92 -15.55 -11.42
C GLY A 125 4.75 -16.90 -10.73
N TRP A 126 5.51 -17.17 -9.64
CA TRP A 126 5.49 -18.49 -8.99
C TRP A 126 4.11 -18.91 -8.49
N LEU A 127 3.26 -17.97 -8.10
CA LEU A 127 1.86 -18.19 -7.75
C LEU A 127 0.96 -17.81 -8.93
N GLU A 128 1.11 -16.61 -9.44
CA GLU A 128 0.16 -15.96 -10.33
C GLU A 128 0.02 -16.69 -11.68
N GLU A 129 1.11 -17.26 -12.21
CA GLU A 129 1.13 -17.99 -13.50
C GLU A 129 0.95 -19.51 -13.31
N ASN A 130 0.66 -19.95 -12.10
CA ASN A 130 0.60 -21.36 -11.74
C ASN A 130 -0.74 -21.78 -11.11
N LEU A 131 -1.85 -21.28 -11.67
CA LEU A 131 -3.20 -21.75 -11.33
C LEU A 131 -3.53 -23.04 -12.09
N LYS A 132 -2.75 -24.11 -11.82
CA LYS A 132 -2.77 -25.40 -12.55
C LYS A 132 -2.82 -26.56 -11.56
N ASP A 133 -3.56 -27.62 -11.91
CA ASP A 133 -3.70 -28.78 -11.02
C ASP A 133 -2.35 -29.40 -10.65
N GLU A 134 -1.45 -29.54 -11.63
CA GLU A 134 -0.11 -30.12 -11.42
C GLU A 134 0.84 -29.24 -10.57
N LYS A 135 0.50 -27.96 -10.38
CA LYS A 135 1.25 -27.02 -9.56
C LYS A 135 0.63 -26.73 -8.20
N LYS A 136 -0.59 -27.16 -8.00
CA LYS A 136 -1.41 -26.80 -6.84
C LYS A 136 -0.74 -27.10 -5.50
N ASP A 137 -0.18 -28.28 -5.34
CA ASP A 137 0.44 -28.69 -4.07
C ASP A 137 1.77 -27.93 -3.83
N GLU A 138 2.58 -27.74 -4.88
CA GLU A 138 3.83 -26.99 -4.82
C GLU A 138 3.57 -25.54 -4.41
N VAL A 139 2.61 -24.88 -5.07
CA VAL A 139 2.27 -23.48 -4.78
C VAL A 139 1.67 -23.33 -3.39
N ASN A 140 0.77 -24.24 -2.97
CA ASN A 140 0.23 -24.22 -1.61
C ASN A 140 1.33 -24.39 -0.55
N ALA A 141 2.30 -25.27 -0.76
CA ALA A 141 3.41 -25.45 0.16
C ALA A 141 4.28 -24.19 0.28
N LYS A 142 4.57 -23.54 -0.85
CA LYS A 142 5.35 -22.28 -0.88
C LYS A 142 4.54 -21.13 -0.25
N GLN A 143 3.25 -20.99 -0.56
CA GLN A 143 2.35 -20.00 0.02
C GLN A 143 2.31 -20.11 1.55
N LYS A 144 2.14 -21.34 2.05
CA LYS A 144 2.20 -21.62 3.50
C LYS A 144 3.54 -21.23 4.11
N SER A 145 4.65 -21.59 3.47
CA SER A 145 5.99 -21.29 3.98
C SER A 145 6.21 -19.80 4.09
N TYR A 146 5.96 -19.04 3.02
CA TYR A 146 6.21 -17.61 3.02
C TYR A 146 5.30 -16.86 3.96
N TRP A 147 3.98 -17.12 3.93
CA TRP A 147 3.07 -16.45 4.85
C TRP A 147 3.30 -16.80 6.30
N THR A 148 3.78 -18.00 6.63
CA THR A 148 4.19 -18.35 8.00
C THR A 148 5.38 -17.47 8.45
N GLN A 149 6.37 -17.26 7.59
CA GLN A 149 7.54 -16.44 7.91
C GLN A 149 7.16 -14.96 8.03
N ILE A 150 6.44 -14.42 7.04
CA ILE A 150 5.97 -13.02 7.02
C ILE A 150 5.09 -12.74 8.24
N ALA A 151 4.08 -13.59 8.46
CA ALA A 151 3.15 -13.40 9.55
C ALA A 151 3.82 -13.48 10.94
N ASN A 152 4.80 -14.35 11.12
CA ASN A 152 5.58 -14.40 12.37
C ASN A 152 6.39 -13.13 12.60
N LYS A 153 6.99 -12.54 11.55
CA LYS A 153 7.75 -11.28 11.66
C LYS A 153 6.88 -10.12 12.14
N PHE A 154 5.62 -10.11 11.71
CA PHE A 154 4.70 -8.98 11.95
C PHE A 154 3.54 -9.33 12.90
N LYS A 155 3.58 -10.43 13.64
CA LYS A 155 2.45 -10.92 14.43
C LYS A 155 1.97 -9.95 15.52
N ASP A 156 2.87 -9.13 16.04
CA ASP A 156 2.58 -8.19 17.14
C ASP A 156 2.17 -6.79 16.64
N TYR A 157 2.19 -6.55 15.31
CA TYR A 157 1.74 -5.29 14.73
C TYR A 157 0.24 -5.11 14.91
N ASN A 158 -0.18 -3.86 15.12
CA ASN A 158 -1.58 -3.52 15.34
C ASN A 158 -2.45 -3.71 14.07
N GLU A 159 -3.71 -3.36 14.21
CA GLU A 159 -4.76 -3.53 13.20
C GLU A 159 -4.56 -2.75 11.90
N ASN A 160 -3.69 -1.76 11.86
CA ASN A 160 -3.44 -0.98 10.65
C ASN A 160 -2.55 -1.71 9.64
N LEU A 161 -1.91 -2.81 10.02
CA LEU A 161 -1.21 -3.67 9.08
C LEU A 161 -2.16 -4.78 8.60
N LEU A 162 -2.43 -4.82 7.30
CA LEU A 162 -3.21 -5.83 6.61
C LEU A 162 -2.28 -6.69 5.77
N PHE A 163 -2.60 -7.97 5.63
CA PHE A 163 -1.91 -8.88 4.71
C PHE A 163 -2.80 -9.19 3.52
N ALA A 164 -2.22 -9.20 2.32
CA ALA A 164 -2.88 -9.47 1.06
C ALA A 164 -2.23 -10.69 0.38
N SER A 165 -3.04 -11.70 0.09
CA SER A 165 -2.61 -13.06 -0.22
C SER A 165 -1.69 -13.18 -1.43
N ALA A 166 -1.96 -12.40 -2.47
CA ALA A 166 -1.28 -12.40 -3.77
C ALA A 166 -1.32 -10.99 -4.38
N ASN A 167 -1.07 -10.87 -5.69
CA ASN A 167 -1.25 -9.62 -6.44
C ASN A 167 -2.30 -9.81 -7.56
N GLU A 168 -1.92 -10.28 -8.74
CA GLU A 168 -2.79 -10.44 -9.92
C GLU A 168 -2.79 -11.88 -10.42
N PRO A 169 -3.42 -12.82 -9.68
CA PRO A 169 -3.39 -14.24 -10.03
C PRO A 169 -4.03 -14.48 -11.39
N ALA A 170 -3.19 -14.76 -12.39
CA ALA A 170 -3.55 -14.76 -13.80
C ALA A 170 -4.46 -15.97 -14.14
N THR A 171 -5.61 -15.68 -14.72
CA THR A 171 -6.54 -16.69 -15.24
C THR A 171 -6.73 -16.53 -16.74
N THR A 172 -6.98 -17.63 -17.44
CA THR A 172 -7.21 -17.67 -18.89
C THR A 172 -8.70 -17.49 -19.22
N ASP A 173 -9.01 -17.04 -20.44
CA ASP A 173 -10.41 -16.84 -20.85
C ASP A 173 -11.19 -18.16 -20.91
N ASP A 174 -10.54 -19.24 -21.29
CA ASP A 174 -11.20 -20.53 -21.49
C ASP A 174 -11.37 -21.32 -20.19
N ASN A 175 -10.56 -21.06 -19.14
CA ASN A 175 -10.49 -21.90 -17.94
C ASN A 175 -10.60 -21.15 -16.62
N TYR A 176 -10.85 -19.84 -16.60
CA TYR A 176 -10.84 -19.02 -15.38
C TYR A 176 -11.72 -19.56 -14.24
N LYS A 177 -12.77 -20.30 -14.54
CA LYS A 177 -13.65 -20.89 -13.49
C LYS A 177 -12.93 -21.94 -12.68
N HIS A 178 -12.26 -22.88 -13.34
CA HIS A 178 -11.47 -23.92 -12.69
C HIS A 178 -10.19 -23.34 -12.04
N GLU A 179 -9.52 -22.44 -12.74
CA GLU A 179 -8.35 -21.74 -12.21
C GLU A 179 -8.69 -20.94 -10.94
N THR A 180 -9.90 -20.38 -10.85
CA THR A 180 -10.37 -19.74 -9.61
C THR A 180 -10.57 -20.74 -8.48
N GLU A 181 -11.01 -21.97 -8.76
CA GLU A 181 -11.11 -23.01 -7.71
C GLU A 181 -9.73 -23.38 -7.16
N ILE A 182 -8.72 -23.43 -8.00
CA ILE A 182 -7.32 -23.62 -7.57
C ILE A 182 -6.86 -22.42 -6.74
N LEU A 183 -7.08 -21.20 -7.23
CA LEU A 183 -6.75 -19.97 -6.53
C LEU A 183 -7.34 -19.91 -5.11
N MET A 184 -8.60 -20.34 -4.96
CA MET A 184 -9.24 -20.39 -3.64
C MET A 184 -8.52 -21.34 -2.67
N THR A 185 -7.81 -22.37 -3.15
CA THR A 185 -6.98 -23.20 -2.27
C THR A 185 -5.72 -22.47 -1.79
N TYR A 186 -5.12 -21.61 -2.63
CA TYR A 186 -3.98 -20.79 -2.27
C TYR A 186 -4.38 -19.73 -1.23
N HIS A 187 -5.52 -19.11 -1.41
CA HIS A 187 -6.08 -18.16 -0.44
C HIS A 187 -6.47 -18.83 0.88
N GLN A 188 -7.03 -20.05 0.86
CA GLN A 188 -7.30 -20.79 2.10
C GLN A 188 -6.00 -21.10 2.85
N THR A 189 -4.96 -21.54 2.12
CA THR A 189 -3.64 -21.80 2.70
C THR A 189 -3.04 -20.53 3.33
N PHE A 190 -3.20 -19.38 2.69
CA PHE A 190 -2.79 -18.09 3.24
C PHE A 190 -3.52 -17.79 4.57
N VAL A 191 -4.84 -17.85 4.58
CA VAL A 191 -5.65 -17.59 5.78
C VAL A 191 -5.20 -18.51 6.92
N ASP A 192 -5.11 -19.82 6.68
CA ASP A 192 -4.72 -20.80 7.68
C ASP A 192 -3.31 -20.57 8.20
N ALA A 193 -2.36 -20.27 7.31
CA ALA A 193 -0.96 -20.00 7.68
C ALA A 193 -0.85 -18.77 8.58
N VAL A 194 -1.52 -17.68 8.22
CA VAL A 194 -1.50 -16.44 9.02
C VAL A 194 -2.15 -16.67 10.38
N ARG A 195 -3.34 -17.27 10.44
CA ARG A 195 -4.07 -17.56 11.69
C ARG A 195 -3.27 -18.46 12.65
N ALA A 196 -2.56 -19.45 12.11
CA ALA A 196 -1.74 -20.37 12.90
C ALA A 196 -0.57 -19.69 13.64
N THR A 197 -0.12 -18.51 13.22
CA THR A 197 0.96 -17.79 13.90
C THR A 197 0.53 -17.13 15.21
N GLY A 198 -0.76 -16.95 15.45
CA GLY A 198 -1.31 -16.38 16.69
C GLY A 198 -1.00 -14.90 16.87
N GLY A 199 -1.00 -14.41 18.10
CA GLY A 199 -0.88 -12.99 18.40
C GLY A 199 -1.98 -12.18 17.72
N ASN A 200 -1.68 -10.98 17.22
CA ASN A 200 -2.62 -10.16 16.49
C ASN A 200 -3.07 -10.77 15.15
N ASN A 201 -2.29 -11.71 14.60
CA ASN A 201 -2.67 -12.42 13.38
C ASN A 201 -3.88 -13.34 13.55
N ALA A 202 -4.22 -13.74 14.79
CA ALA A 202 -5.43 -14.50 15.07
C ALA A 202 -6.71 -13.77 14.62
N SER A 203 -6.68 -12.42 14.58
CA SER A 203 -7.83 -11.60 14.19
C SER A 203 -7.51 -10.46 13.20
N ARG A 204 -6.31 -10.45 12.62
CA ARG A 204 -5.88 -9.46 11.61
C ARG A 204 -6.78 -9.51 10.39
N THR A 205 -7.11 -8.36 9.82
CA THR A 205 -7.79 -8.27 8.52
C THR A 205 -6.88 -8.80 7.40
N LEU A 206 -7.42 -9.70 6.58
CA LEU A 206 -6.76 -10.32 5.44
C LEU A 206 -7.47 -9.94 4.14
N VAL A 207 -6.69 -9.79 3.08
CA VAL A 207 -7.17 -9.33 1.77
C VAL A 207 -7.02 -10.47 0.76
N ILE A 208 -8.10 -10.74 0.03
CA ILE A 208 -8.24 -11.84 -0.92
C ILE A 208 -8.41 -11.27 -2.32
N GLN A 209 -7.50 -11.58 -3.22
CA GLN A 209 -7.53 -11.12 -4.61
C GLN A 209 -8.53 -11.93 -5.44
N GLY A 210 -9.26 -11.23 -6.29
CA GLY A 210 -10.07 -11.88 -7.31
C GLY A 210 -9.22 -12.46 -8.46
N PRO A 211 -9.77 -13.40 -9.24
CA PRO A 211 -9.07 -13.96 -10.41
C PRO A 211 -8.72 -12.86 -11.41
N SER A 212 -7.45 -12.78 -11.80
CA SER A 212 -6.85 -11.68 -12.60
C SER A 212 -7.13 -10.30 -12.02
N THR A 213 -7.50 -10.17 -10.76
CA THR A 213 -8.06 -8.97 -10.13
C THR A 213 -9.17 -8.29 -10.95
N SER A 214 -9.76 -9.03 -11.90
CA SER A 214 -10.84 -8.58 -12.77
C SER A 214 -12.15 -8.47 -12.01
N ILE A 215 -12.82 -7.33 -12.07
CA ILE A 215 -14.13 -7.11 -11.45
C ILE A 215 -15.17 -8.08 -12.02
N ASP A 216 -15.22 -8.25 -13.33
CA ASP A 216 -16.19 -9.12 -13.99
C ASP A 216 -15.99 -10.58 -13.60
N ARG A 217 -14.76 -11.10 -13.69
CA ARG A 217 -14.47 -12.50 -13.26
C ARG A 217 -14.75 -12.69 -11.77
N THR A 218 -14.28 -11.74 -10.94
CA THR A 218 -14.48 -11.82 -9.48
C THR A 218 -15.97 -11.91 -9.12
N THR A 219 -16.79 -11.07 -9.71
CA THR A 219 -18.24 -11.05 -9.41
C THR A 219 -18.99 -12.26 -9.97
N GLU A 220 -18.50 -12.86 -11.07
CA GLU A 220 -19.10 -14.05 -11.67
C GLU A 220 -18.78 -15.34 -10.89
N VAL A 221 -17.49 -15.55 -10.51
CA VAL A 221 -17.06 -16.87 -10.05
C VAL A 221 -16.65 -16.94 -8.58
N MET A 222 -16.46 -15.78 -7.90
CA MET A 222 -16.02 -15.68 -6.51
C MET A 222 -17.07 -15.02 -5.60
N PRO A 223 -18.32 -15.52 -5.51
CA PRO A 223 -19.31 -14.96 -4.59
C PRO A 223 -18.84 -15.09 -3.13
N VAL A 224 -19.38 -14.26 -2.23
CA VAL A 224 -19.01 -14.24 -0.80
C VAL A 224 -19.02 -15.65 -0.16
N SER A 225 -19.91 -16.53 -0.60
CA SER A 225 -19.99 -17.91 -0.09
C SER A 225 -18.82 -18.81 -0.48
N LYS A 226 -18.01 -18.40 -1.47
CA LYS A 226 -16.80 -19.12 -1.92
C LYS A 226 -15.50 -18.52 -1.39
N LEU A 227 -15.57 -17.43 -0.64
CA LEU A 227 -14.38 -16.87 0.01
C LEU A 227 -13.76 -17.91 0.96
N PRO A 228 -12.45 -17.83 1.23
CA PRO A 228 -11.80 -18.71 2.20
C PRO A 228 -12.55 -18.72 3.52
N LYS A 229 -12.59 -19.90 4.16
CA LYS A 229 -13.13 -20.03 5.51
C LYS A 229 -12.15 -19.42 6.49
N ASP A 230 -12.66 -18.62 7.39
CA ASP A 230 -11.87 -18.04 8.48
C ASP A 230 -12.44 -18.52 9.83
N VAL A 231 -11.55 -18.73 10.80
CA VAL A 231 -11.94 -19.11 12.17
C VAL A 231 -12.56 -17.94 12.94
N ILE A 232 -12.47 -16.74 12.43
CA ILE A 232 -13.04 -15.53 12.97
C ILE A 232 -13.80 -14.77 11.87
N GLU A 233 -15.04 -14.37 12.16
CA GLU A 233 -15.89 -13.69 11.21
C GLU A 233 -15.47 -12.23 10.95
N ASN A 234 -15.85 -11.71 9.77
CA ASN A 234 -15.69 -10.30 9.40
C ASN A 234 -14.22 -9.81 9.40
N ARG A 235 -13.29 -10.65 8.94
CA ARG A 235 -11.86 -10.33 8.86
C ARG A 235 -11.30 -10.38 7.45
N LEU A 236 -12.15 -10.61 6.44
CA LEU A 236 -11.72 -10.64 5.04
C LEU A 236 -12.18 -9.38 4.31
N MET A 237 -11.32 -8.90 3.40
CA MET A 237 -11.62 -7.92 2.35
C MET A 237 -11.37 -8.58 1.00
N VAL A 238 -12.00 -8.06 -0.05
CA VAL A 238 -11.74 -8.47 -1.43
C VAL A 238 -10.98 -7.36 -2.14
N GLU A 239 -9.97 -7.74 -2.92
CA GLU A 239 -9.17 -6.84 -3.76
C GLU A 239 -9.38 -7.16 -5.23
N VAL A 240 -9.62 -6.11 -6.01
CA VAL A 240 -9.60 -6.10 -7.47
C VAL A 240 -8.78 -4.90 -7.94
N HIS A 241 -8.33 -4.92 -9.20
CA HIS A 241 -7.66 -3.78 -9.82
C HIS A 241 -8.53 -3.15 -10.90
N PHE A 242 -8.27 -1.90 -11.24
CA PHE A 242 -9.07 -1.19 -12.23
C PHE A 242 -8.19 -0.41 -13.21
N TYR A 243 -7.86 -1.06 -14.31
CA TYR A 243 -7.13 -0.47 -15.42
C TYR A 243 -7.95 -0.50 -16.73
N ASP A 244 -9.29 -0.44 -16.61
CA ASP A 244 -10.17 -0.49 -17.77
C ASP A 244 -10.47 0.90 -18.35
N PRO A 245 -10.35 0.99 -19.70
CA PRO A 245 -9.81 -0.01 -20.59
C PRO A 245 -8.26 0.02 -20.62
N TYR A 246 -7.64 -1.15 -20.66
CA TYR A 246 -6.18 -1.32 -20.69
C TYR A 246 -5.48 -0.48 -21.78
N THR A 247 -6.11 -0.37 -22.96
CA THR A 247 -5.60 0.40 -24.08
C THR A 247 -5.41 1.89 -23.78
N TYR A 248 -6.20 2.44 -22.88
CA TYR A 248 -6.10 3.83 -22.40
C TYR A 248 -5.15 3.96 -21.20
N THR A 249 -5.28 3.06 -20.25
CA THR A 249 -4.60 3.21 -18.94
C THR A 249 -3.15 2.76 -18.97
N LEU A 250 -2.85 1.64 -19.64
CA LEU A 250 -1.55 0.96 -19.55
C LEU A 250 -0.82 0.79 -20.86
N LEU A 251 -1.52 0.59 -22.00
CA LEU A 251 -0.87 0.27 -23.27
C LEU A 251 0.02 1.43 -23.73
N ASN A 252 1.30 1.15 -24.00
CA ASN A 252 2.30 2.15 -24.40
C ASN A 252 2.68 2.05 -25.88
N ASP A 253 2.68 0.85 -26.42
CA ASP A 253 3.12 0.54 -27.77
C ASP A 253 1.99 -0.08 -28.58
N ILE A 254 2.10 -0.02 -29.91
CA ILE A 254 1.18 -0.70 -30.81
C ILE A 254 1.42 -2.21 -30.68
N VAL A 255 0.35 -2.97 -30.50
CA VAL A 255 0.38 -4.42 -30.40
C VAL A 255 -0.51 -5.07 -31.45
N ASP A 256 -0.22 -6.30 -31.81
CA ASP A 256 -1.07 -7.12 -32.69
C ASP A 256 -1.75 -8.23 -31.86
N TRP A 257 -3.05 -8.09 -31.68
CA TRP A 257 -3.91 -9.10 -31.03
C TRP A 257 -4.90 -9.75 -32.03
N GLY A 258 -4.49 -9.87 -33.31
CA GLY A 258 -5.38 -10.25 -34.43
C GLY A 258 -5.96 -9.03 -35.17
N ALA A 259 -5.73 -7.85 -34.63
CA ALA A 259 -5.84 -6.55 -35.26
C ALA A 259 -4.80 -5.62 -34.66
N GLN A 260 -4.38 -4.59 -35.37
CA GLN A 260 -3.44 -3.59 -34.86
C GLN A 260 -4.12 -2.71 -33.82
N VAL A 261 -3.76 -2.88 -32.57
CA VAL A 261 -4.31 -2.15 -31.42
C VAL A 261 -3.35 -1.03 -31.02
N TYR A 262 -3.88 0.17 -30.92
CA TYR A 262 -3.13 1.39 -30.65
C TYR A 262 -3.27 1.82 -29.17
N PRO A 263 -2.23 2.40 -28.57
CA PRO A 263 -2.37 3.14 -27.32
C PRO A 263 -3.43 4.24 -27.45
N GLN A 264 -4.37 4.29 -26.54
CA GLN A 264 -5.42 5.30 -26.54
C GLN A 264 -5.01 6.45 -25.60
N TYR A 265 -5.23 7.68 -26.05
CA TYR A 265 -4.74 8.87 -25.34
C TYR A 265 -5.85 9.79 -24.85
N TYR A 266 -7.05 9.69 -25.46
CA TYR A 266 -8.14 10.64 -25.23
C TYR A 266 -9.35 9.96 -24.59
N TRP A 267 -9.73 10.41 -23.40
CA TRP A 267 -10.84 9.88 -22.62
C TRP A 267 -11.96 10.91 -22.48
N GLY A 268 -13.23 10.46 -22.51
CA GLY A 268 -14.39 11.33 -22.32
C GLY A 268 -14.80 12.07 -23.60
N ASP A 269 -14.97 13.39 -23.56
CA ASP A 269 -15.58 14.16 -24.63
C ASP A 269 -14.60 14.78 -25.64
N ASP A 270 -13.38 15.07 -25.23
CA ASP A 270 -12.36 15.71 -26.08
C ASP A 270 -11.59 14.67 -26.91
N LEU A 271 -12.25 14.14 -27.91
CA LEU A 271 -11.71 13.10 -28.79
C LEU A 271 -11.00 13.69 -30.02
N ALA A 272 -10.04 12.95 -30.56
CA ALA A 272 -9.38 13.25 -31.80
C ALA A 272 -10.29 12.93 -33.01
N THR A 273 -9.98 13.53 -34.15
CA THR A 273 -10.67 13.32 -35.46
C THR A 273 -9.66 12.91 -36.53
N GLY A 274 -10.16 12.46 -37.68
CA GLY A 274 -9.31 12.08 -38.81
C GLY A 274 -8.47 10.83 -38.52
N ALA A 275 -7.19 10.86 -38.86
CA ALA A 275 -6.29 9.71 -38.69
C ALA A 275 -6.02 9.38 -37.21
N ASP A 276 -6.13 10.35 -36.31
CA ASP A 276 -5.84 10.17 -34.91
C ASP A 276 -6.98 9.52 -34.12
N ILE A 277 -8.10 9.18 -34.76
CA ILE A 277 -9.25 8.51 -34.17
C ILE A 277 -8.86 7.20 -33.46
N VAL A 278 -7.82 6.51 -33.94
CA VAL A 278 -7.29 5.26 -33.39
C VAL A 278 -6.79 5.41 -31.93
N HIS A 279 -6.47 6.63 -31.50
CA HIS A 279 -6.03 6.96 -30.16
C HIS A 279 -7.14 7.42 -29.22
N ASN A 280 -8.39 7.38 -29.66
CA ASN A 280 -9.54 7.67 -28.80
C ASN A 280 -9.90 6.47 -27.95
N CYS A 281 -10.13 6.69 -26.68
CA CYS A 281 -10.69 5.66 -25.81
C CYS A 281 -12.06 5.22 -26.35
N GLY A 282 -12.21 3.90 -26.56
CA GLY A 282 -13.36 3.31 -27.23
C GLY A 282 -13.16 3.03 -28.73
N TYR A 283 -12.01 3.36 -29.32
CA TYR A 283 -11.71 2.89 -30.65
C TYR A 283 -11.59 1.36 -30.69
N ASN A 284 -12.32 0.75 -31.60
CA ASN A 284 -12.31 -0.69 -31.84
C ASN A 284 -11.45 -1.05 -33.05
N ALA A 285 -10.30 -1.65 -32.79
CA ALA A 285 -9.34 -2.03 -33.84
C ALA A 285 -9.90 -3.07 -34.84
N TRP A 286 -10.77 -3.99 -34.38
CA TRP A 286 -11.38 -5.02 -35.23
C TRP A 286 -12.49 -4.46 -36.14
N ALA A 287 -13.22 -3.45 -35.65
CA ALA A 287 -14.21 -2.75 -36.43
C ALA A 287 -13.63 -1.61 -37.29
N GLY A 288 -12.40 -1.17 -37.01
CA GLY A 288 -11.76 -0.03 -37.64
C GLY A 288 -12.50 1.30 -37.41
N ALA A 289 -13.24 1.42 -36.32
CA ALA A 289 -14.11 2.55 -36.02
C ALA A 289 -14.27 2.83 -34.54
N MET A 290 -14.80 4.03 -34.21
CA MET A 290 -15.24 4.33 -32.83
C MET A 290 -16.44 3.48 -32.46
N GLY A 291 -16.31 2.80 -31.31
CA GLY A 291 -17.42 2.28 -30.52
C GLY A 291 -17.92 3.31 -29.50
N ASP A 292 -18.41 2.82 -28.37
CA ASP A 292 -18.86 3.67 -27.28
C ASP A 292 -17.68 4.43 -26.66
N LYS A 293 -17.93 5.70 -26.30
CA LYS A 293 -16.94 6.51 -25.60
C LYS A 293 -16.68 5.94 -24.21
N CYS A 294 -15.43 6.00 -23.77
CA CYS A 294 -15.10 5.74 -22.38
C CYS A 294 -15.66 6.86 -21.49
N THR A 295 -16.49 6.49 -20.54
CA THR A 295 -17.23 7.43 -19.69
C THR A 295 -17.25 6.99 -18.23
N SER A 296 -17.65 7.88 -17.35
CA SER A 296 -17.89 7.56 -15.94
C SER A 296 -18.95 6.48 -15.72
N ALA A 297 -19.86 6.27 -16.69
CA ALA A 297 -20.87 5.21 -16.59
C ALA A 297 -20.27 3.80 -16.55
N GLN A 298 -19.18 3.56 -17.29
CA GLN A 298 -18.46 2.28 -17.24
C GLN A 298 -17.81 2.04 -15.88
N ILE A 299 -17.21 3.08 -15.28
CA ILE A 299 -16.63 3.00 -13.93
C ILE A 299 -17.73 2.74 -12.91
N GLN A 300 -18.88 3.42 -13.03
CA GLN A 300 -20.04 3.20 -12.17
C GLN A 300 -20.58 1.77 -12.28
N ASP A 301 -20.65 1.19 -13.48
CA ASP A 301 -21.06 -0.21 -13.67
C ASP A 301 -20.12 -1.15 -12.94
N GLN A 302 -18.82 -1.01 -13.14
CA GLN A 302 -17.80 -1.88 -12.54
C GLN A 302 -17.80 -1.77 -11.00
N PHE A 303 -17.75 -0.57 -10.45
CA PHE A 303 -17.75 -0.39 -8.99
C PHE A 303 -19.12 -0.76 -8.36
N GLY A 304 -20.21 -0.57 -9.12
CA GLY A 304 -21.56 -1.02 -8.75
C GLY A 304 -21.65 -2.54 -8.61
N LYS A 305 -20.98 -3.29 -9.50
CA LYS A 305 -20.87 -4.77 -9.39
C LYS A 305 -20.19 -5.16 -8.06
N MET A 306 -19.06 -4.54 -7.72
CA MET A 306 -18.35 -4.81 -6.47
C MET A 306 -19.19 -4.44 -5.25
N LYS A 307 -19.88 -3.30 -5.30
CA LYS A 307 -20.80 -2.90 -4.23
C LYS A 307 -21.87 -3.96 -4.00
N THR A 308 -22.59 -4.36 -5.05
CA THR A 308 -23.72 -5.29 -4.95
C THR A 308 -23.30 -6.69 -4.51
N ASN A 309 -22.15 -7.17 -5.01
CA ASN A 309 -21.71 -8.54 -4.78
C ASN A 309 -20.94 -8.74 -3.48
N PHE A 310 -20.32 -7.69 -2.93
CA PHE A 310 -19.47 -7.77 -1.74
C PHE A 310 -19.83 -6.74 -0.66
N VAL A 311 -19.78 -5.44 -0.95
CA VAL A 311 -19.98 -4.40 0.07
C VAL A 311 -21.34 -4.49 0.74
N ASP A 312 -22.42 -4.64 -0.04
CA ASP A 312 -23.80 -4.77 0.47
C ASP A 312 -24.02 -6.11 1.20
N LYS A 313 -23.08 -7.06 1.09
CA LYS A 313 -23.08 -8.32 1.82
C LYS A 313 -22.10 -8.33 3.01
N GLY A 314 -21.57 -7.16 3.39
CA GLY A 314 -20.72 -6.98 4.56
C GLY A 314 -19.23 -7.31 4.34
N VAL A 315 -18.80 -7.54 3.09
CA VAL A 315 -17.38 -7.75 2.75
C VAL A 315 -16.82 -6.48 2.13
N PRO A 316 -15.89 -5.76 2.79
CA PRO A 316 -15.26 -4.58 2.24
C PRO A 316 -14.43 -4.89 0.99
N VAL A 317 -14.33 -3.90 0.10
CA VAL A 317 -13.61 -4.00 -1.18
C VAL A 317 -12.56 -2.92 -1.30
N ILE A 318 -11.36 -3.30 -1.74
CA ILE A 318 -10.33 -2.38 -2.18
C ILE A 318 -10.12 -2.51 -3.69
N ILE A 319 -9.96 -1.37 -4.36
CA ILE A 319 -9.38 -1.29 -5.69
C ILE A 319 -7.88 -1.11 -5.45
N GLY A 320 -7.15 -2.24 -5.37
CA GLY A 320 -5.75 -2.26 -4.92
C GLY A 320 -4.80 -1.51 -5.83
N GLU A 321 -5.19 -1.39 -7.11
CA GLU A 321 -4.47 -0.61 -8.10
C GLU A 321 -5.47 0.04 -9.07
N PHE A 322 -5.20 1.29 -9.41
CA PHE A 322 -5.81 1.99 -10.53
C PHE A 322 -4.91 3.13 -10.98
N GLY A 323 -5.04 3.55 -12.22
CA GLY A 323 -4.32 4.70 -12.77
C GLY A 323 -4.48 4.80 -14.27
N ALA A 324 -3.90 5.84 -14.84
CA ALA A 324 -3.77 6.01 -16.29
C ALA A 324 -2.44 6.72 -16.57
N ASN A 325 -1.69 6.19 -17.54
CA ASN A 325 -0.40 6.74 -17.95
C ASN A 325 -0.51 8.21 -18.35
N ASP A 326 0.39 9.04 -17.85
CA ASP A 326 0.62 10.38 -18.37
C ASP A 326 1.46 10.29 -19.65
N ARG A 327 0.99 10.89 -20.73
CA ARG A 327 1.66 10.88 -22.03
C ARG A 327 2.61 12.06 -22.21
N VAL A 328 3.17 12.59 -21.09
CA VAL A 328 4.23 13.59 -21.13
C VAL A 328 5.42 13.05 -21.94
N GLY A 329 5.96 13.86 -22.84
CA GLY A 329 7.03 13.42 -23.76
C GLY A 329 6.53 12.66 -25.00
N VAL A 330 5.44 11.89 -24.88
CA VAL A 330 4.79 11.20 -26.01
C VAL A 330 3.93 12.18 -26.84
N LEU A 331 3.14 12.99 -26.14
CA LEU A 331 2.29 14.03 -26.76
C LEU A 331 2.80 15.43 -26.42
N THR A 332 2.54 16.38 -27.32
CA THR A 332 2.92 17.79 -27.18
C THR A 332 1.79 18.74 -27.55
N GLY A 333 1.89 20.01 -27.10
CA GLY A 333 0.94 21.07 -27.45
C GLY A 333 -0.51 20.73 -27.12
N ASP A 334 -1.42 21.02 -28.06
CA ASP A 334 -2.87 20.82 -27.87
C ASP A 334 -3.24 19.34 -27.66
N ASN A 335 -2.50 18.42 -28.27
CA ASN A 335 -2.75 16.99 -28.08
C ASN A 335 -2.44 16.56 -26.63
N TYR A 336 -1.35 17.03 -26.06
CA TYR A 336 -1.07 16.78 -24.64
C TYR A 336 -2.10 17.46 -23.73
N ALA A 337 -2.48 18.72 -24.00
CA ALA A 337 -3.50 19.40 -23.23
C ALA A 337 -4.84 18.65 -23.23
N LYS A 338 -5.25 18.12 -24.38
CA LYS A 338 -6.45 17.29 -24.53
C LYS A 338 -6.35 15.98 -23.75
N HIS A 339 -5.22 15.27 -23.88
CA HIS A 339 -4.93 14.07 -23.07
C HIS A 339 -5.02 14.37 -21.57
N ARG A 340 -4.33 15.43 -21.12
CA ARG A 340 -4.30 15.83 -19.72
C ARG A 340 -5.69 16.08 -19.16
N LYS A 341 -6.54 16.77 -19.90
CA LYS A 341 -7.93 17.01 -19.52
C LYS A 341 -8.72 15.70 -19.35
N GLY A 342 -8.58 14.76 -20.29
CA GLY A 342 -9.21 13.43 -20.20
C GLY A 342 -8.69 12.63 -19.01
N ARG A 343 -7.39 12.66 -18.75
CA ARG A 343 -6.76 11.98 -17.61
C ARG A 343 -7.26 12.52 -16.26
N LEU A 344 -7.37 13.83 -16.13
CA LEU A 344 -7.95 14.44 -14.92
C LEU A 344 -9.43 14.05 -14.73
N ALA A 345 -10.21 14.01 -15.81
CA ALA A 345 -11.60 13.57 -15.76
C ALA A 345 -11.75 12.09 -15.37
N TYR A 346 -10.83 11.23 -15.84
CA TYR A 346 -10.78 9.81 -15.46
C TYR A 346 -10.53 9.66 -13.93
N TYR A 347 -9.49 10.33 -13.40
CA TYR A 347 -9.20 10.27 -11.95
C TYR A 347 -10.36 10.84 -11.11
N ASP A 348 -10.98 11.92 -11.55
CA ASP A 348 -12.15 12.50 -10.86
C ASP A 348 -13.32 11.51 -10.81
N ALA A 349 -13.60 10.85 -11.92
CA ALA A 349 -14.66 9.85 -11.99
C ALA A 349 -14.33 8.62 -11.11
N VAL A 350 -13.12 8.07 -11.19
CA VAL A 350 -12.71 6.95 -10.34
C VAL A 350 -12.86 7.29 -8.85
N MET A 351 -12.33 8.43 -8.43
CA MET A 351 -12.34 8.80 -7.01
C MET A 351 -13.75 9.04 -6.45
N LYS A 352 -14.60 9.74 -7.20
CA LYS A 352 -15.99 10.01 -6.81
C LYS A 352 -16.84 8.74 -6.76
N LEU A 353 -16.69 7.90 -7.78
CA LEU A 353 -17.45 6.67 -7.89
C LEU A 353 -16.97 5.59 -6.93
N ALA A 354 -15.68 5.53 -6.62
CA ALA A 354 -15.16 4.67 -5.55
C ALA A 354 -15.79 5.03 -4.19
N LYS A 355 -15.81 6.32 -3.85
CA LYS A 355 -16.47 6.79 -2.62
C LYS A 355 -17.97 6.47 -2.61
N GLN A 356 -18.68 6.74 -3.72
CA GLN A 356 -20.12 6.47 -3.84
C GLN A 356 -20.45 4.99 -3.68
N ASN A 357 -19.67 4.11 -4.26
CA ASN A 357 -19.86 2.66 -4.20
C ASN A 357 -19.21 2.01 -2.97
N LYS A 358 -18.61 2.80 -2.09
CA LYS A 358 -17.96 2.34 -0.87
C LYS A 358 -16.88 1.28 -1.15
N VAL A 359 -15.98 1.58 -2.10
CA VAL A 359 -14.75 0.84 -2.35
C VAL A 359 -13.56 1.75 -2.10
N VAL A 360 -12.43 1.22 -1.62
CA VAL A 360 -11.22 2.02 -1.34
C VAL A 360 -10.33 2.06 -2.58
N PRO A 361 -10.13 3.21 -3.23
CA PRO A 361 -9.21 3.34 -4.36
C PRO A 361 -7.79 3.54 -3.86
N ILE A 362 -6.85 2.72 -4.37
CA ILE A 362 -5.42 2.85 -4.09
C ILE A 362 -4.69 3.08 -5.42
N ALA A 363 -4.23 4.32 -5.64
CA ALA A 363 -3.60 4.71 -6.89
C ALA A 363 -2.27 3.99 -7.08
N TRP A 364 -2.00 3.48 -8.29
CA TRP A 364 -0.66 3.06 -8.66
C TRP A 364 0.24 4.28 -8.84
N ASP A 365 1.38 4.27 -8.20
CA ASP A 365 2.38 5.33 -8.30
C ASP A 365 3.72 4.70 -8.72
N THR A 366 4.12 4.98 -9.95
CA THR A 366 5.34 4.40 -10.53
C THR A 366 6.63 4.98 -9.95
N GLY A 367 6.56 6.16 -9.33
CA GLY A 367 7.71 6.88 -8.79
C GLY A 367 8.63 7.52 -9.84
N HIS A 368 8.67 7.03 -11.08
CA HIS A 368 9.43 7.65 -12.16
C HIS A 368 8.66 8.83 -12.79
N GLU A 369 9.38 9.76 -13.41
CA GLU A 369 8.84 11.05 -13.85
C GLU A 369 8.91 11.26 -15.38
N GLY A 370 9.27 10.21 -16.13
CA GLY A 370 9.36 10.23 -17.58
C GLY A 370 8.06 9.92 -18.30
N GLU A 371 8.17 9.50 -19.56
CA GLU A 371 7.04 9.10 -20.38
C GLU A 371 6.24 7.95 -19.77
N ASN A 372 4.93 7.95 -19.98
CA ASN A 372 4.03 6.90 -19.52
C ASN A 372 4.10 6.62 -18.01
N ASN A 373 4.21 7.68 -17.19
CA ASN A 373 4.23 7.57 -15.74
C ASN A 373 2.83 7.67 -15.13
N MET A 374 2.71 7.21 -13.87
CA MET A 374 1.54 7.41 -13.00
C MET A 374 1.94 8.07 -11.68
N THR A 375 3.06 8.78 -11.64
CA THR A 375 3.62 9.34 -10.43
C THR A 375 2.77 10.48 -9.89
N ILE A 376 2.44 10.41 -8.63
CA ILE A 376 1.77 11.47 -7.86
C ILE A 376 2.76 12.08 -6.86
N ILE A 377 3.53 11.24 -6.20
CA ILE A 377 4.54 11.62 -5.19
C ILE A 377 5.91 11.15 -5.68
N ARG A 378 6.87 12.07 -5.75
CA ARG A 378 8.23 11.77 -6.23
C ARG A 378 8.96 10.78 -5.34
N ARG A 379 9.68 9.85 -5.97
CA ARG A 379 10.66 8.98 -5.31
C ARG A 379 11.98 8.92 -6.06
N GLN A 380 11.97 9.11 -7.37
CA GLN A 380 13.15 9.01 -8.20
C GLN A 380 14.04 10.24 -8.08
N SER A 381 13.52 11.43 -8.41
CA SER A 381 14.27 12.70 -8.37
C SER A 381 14.32 13.31 -6.97
N ALA A 382 13.27 13.15 -6.18
CA ALA A 382 13.13 13.74 -4.85
C ALA A 382 12.68 12.68 -3.84
N PRO A 383 13.60 11.99 -3.16
CA PRO A 383 13.28 10.94 -2.20
C PRO A 383 12.60 11.45 -0.92
N ASP A 384 12.45 12.75 -0.78
CA ASP A 384 11.67 13.41 0.27
C ASP A 384 10.15 13.40 0.00
N GLY A 385 9.72 12.89 -1.17
CA GLY A 385 8.31 12.75 -1.47
C GLY A 385 7.60 14.04 -1.84
N SER A 386 8.25 15.00 -2.48
CA SER A 386 7.55 16.18 -3.02
C SER A 386 6.48 15.77 -4.04
N VAL A 387 5.37 16.52 -4.10
CA VAL A 387 4.28 16.21 -5.02
C VAL A 387 4.71 16.44 -6.47
N PHE A 388 4.50 15.45 -7.32
CA PHE A 388 4.75 15.52 -8.77
C PHE A 388 3.51 15.99 -9.52
N ASP A 389 2.37 15.32 -9.31
CA ASP A 389 1.11 15.64 -9.97
C ASP A 389 0.12 16.30 -9.00
N MET A 390 0.24 17.62 -8.88
CA MET A 390 -0.61 18.40 -7.97
C MET A 390 -2.09 18.42 -8.39
N ASP A 391 -2.39 18.35 -9.68
CA ASP A 391 -3.78 18.36 -10.16
C ASP A 391 -4.49 17.05 -9.81
N ILE A 392 -3.82 15.90 -10.01
CA ILE A 392 -4.35 14.60 -9.57
C ILE A 392 -4.54 14.59 -8.05
N LEU A 393 -3.55 15.03 -7.29
CA LEU A 393 -3.66 15.09 -5.83
C LEU A 393 -4.85 15.95 -5.40
N LYS A 394 -5.05 17.11 -6.02
CA LYS A 394 -6.18 18.01 -5.73
C LYS A 394 -7.53 17.33 -6.00
N ILE A 395 -7.65 16.59 -7.10
CA ILE A 395 -8.84 15.82 -7.44
C ILE A 395 -9.12 14.75 -6.36
N MET A 396 -8.10 13.95 -6.00
CA MET A 396 -8.23 12.90 -5.00
C MET A 396 -8.68 13.46 -3.65
N ARG A 397 -8.06 14.54 -3.19
CA ARG A 397 -8.42 15.25 -1.95
C ARG A 397 -9.85 15.78 -1.99
N SER A 398 -10.21 16.47 -3.07
CA SER A 398 -11.55 17.07 -3.25
C SER A 398 -12.66 16.02 -3.22
N ALA A 399 -12.48 14.88 -3.87
CA ALA A 399 -13.45 13.79 -3.86
C ALA A 399 -13.76 13.29 -2.44
N TYR A 400 -12.78 13.33 -1.55
CA TYR A 400 -12.93 12.92 -0.14
C TYR A 400 -13.22 14.07 0.82
N GLY A 401 -13.44 15.28 0.31
CA GLY A 401 -13.80 16.44 1.11
C GLY A 401 -12.64 17.05 1.88
N LEU A 402 -11.44 16.78 1.47
CA LEU A 402 -10.23 17.43 1.99
C LEU A 402 -10.02 18.76 1.23
N GLY A 403 -9.64 19.80 1.95
CA GLY A 403 -9.29 21.10 1.37
C GLY A 403 -8.01 21.06 0.54
N ASP A 404 -7.56 22.22 0.07
CA ASP A 404 -6.30 22.34 -0.65
C ASP A 404 -5.14 21.76 0.17
N TYR A 405 -4.17 21.19 -0.54
CA TYR A 405 -2.96 20.68 0.12
C TYR A 405 -2.11 21.86 0.59
N VAL A 406 -1.90 21.89 1.90
CA VAL A 406 -0.95 22.81 2.53
C VAL A 406 0.08 21.92 3.24
N ASN A 407 1.35 22.09 2.91
CA ASN A 407 2.42 21.36 3.58
C ASN A 407 2.59 21.88 5.01
N ASN A 408 1.89 21.25 5.95
CA ASN A 408 1.90 21.60 7.39
C ASN A 408 3.00 20.88 8.17
N GLY A 409 3.94 20.22 7.47
CA GLY A 409 4.96 19.38 8.10
C GLY A 409 4.49 17.94 8.28
N ILE A 410 5.36 17.17 8.84
CA ILE A 410 5.28 15.72 8.96
C ILE A 410 4.45 15.33 10.18
N THR A 411 3.63 14.31 10.02
CA THR A 411 2.84 13.74 11.12
C THR A 411 3.32 12.33 11.43
N HIS A 412 4.26 12.21 12.37
CA HIS A 412 4.63 10.91 12.94
C HIS A 412 3.70 10.50 14.08
N VAL A 413 3.59 9.21 14.29
CA VAL A 413 3.11 8.65 15.54
C VAL A 413 4.32 8.37 16.43
N GLU A 414 4.57 9.25 17.41
CA GLU A 414 5.68 9.07 18.32
C GLU A 414 5.51 7.79 19.17
N GLY A 415 6.61 7.06 19.37
CA GLY A 415 6.65 5.90 20.27
C GLY A 415 6.12 4.60 19.67
N PHE A 416 5.98 4.50 18.34
CA PHE A 416 5.71 3.24 17.67
C PHE A 416 6.94 2.32 17.75
N ASP A 417 6.76 1.15 18.35
CA ASP A 417 7.81 0.15 18.59
C ASP A 417 7.71 -1.07 17.65
N GLY A 418 6.82 -1.00 16.65
CA GLY A 418 6.58 -2.07 15.68
C GLY A 418 5.56 -3.13 16.13
N GLY A 419 5.06 -3.10 17.37
CA GLY A 419 4.29 -4.23 17.85
C GLY A 419 2.90 -3.92 18.37
N THR A 420 2.81 -3.52 19.57
CA THR A 420 1.56 -3.59 20.34
C THR A 420 0.90 -2.25 20.64
N THR A 421 1.54 -1.15 20.29
CA THR A 421 1.04 0.18 20.66
C THR A 421 -0.10 0.60 19.75
N LYS A 422 -1.30 0.79 20.30
CA LYS A 422 -2.42 1.41 19.58
C LYS A 422 -2.02 2.82 19.11
N ILE A 423 -2.21 3.10 17.84
CA ILE A 423 -1.96 4.43 17.30
C ILE A 423 -2.92 5.42 17.95
N ALA A 424 -2.38 6.44 18.57
CA ALA A 424 -3.18 7.48 19.22
C ALA A 424 -4.03 8.24 18.19
N THR A 425 -5.29 8.50 18.48
CA THR A 425 -6.12 9.39 17.67
C THR A 425 -5.60 10.83 17.73
N GLY A 426 -5.91 11.67 16.73
CA GLY A 426 -5.44 13.05 16.66
C GLY A 426 -5.68 13.88 17.94
N ALA A 427 -6.77 13.59 18.69
CA ALA A 427 -7.04 14.21 19.98
C ALA A 427 -6.06 13.75 21.09
N GLN A 428 -5.65 12.48 21.07
CA GLN A 428 -4.67 11.94 22.01
C GLN A 428 -3.25 12.39 21.69
N LEU A 429 -2.93 12.68 20.41
CA LEU A 429 -1.67 13.31 20.02
C LEU A 429 -1.55 14.74 20.55
N GLY A 430 -2.60 15.55 20.43
CA GLY A 430 -2.61 16.93 20.94
C GLY A 430 -2.37 17.00 22.46
N GLU A 431 -2.89 16.04 23.23
CA GLU A 431 -2.70 15.97 24.67
C GLU A 431 -1.31 15.45 25.09
N ARG A 432 -0.69 14.58 24.27
CA ARG A 432 0.67 14.07 24.49
C ARG A 432 1.76 15.07 24.10
N LEU A 433 1.59 15.82 23.02
CA LEU A 433 2.51 16.89 22.59
C LEU A 433 2.61 18.02 23.64
N GLY A 434 1.56 18.26 24.42
CA GLY A 434 1.57 19.19 25.54
C GLY A 434 2.30 18.69 26.80
N LYS A 435 2.64 17.42 26.91
CA LYS A 435 3.18 16.80 28.12
C LYS A 435 4.54 16.11 28.03
N ARG A 436 5.15 16.00 26.84
CA ARG A 436 6.47 15.34 26.68
C ARG A 436 7.37 16.03 25.65
N VAL A 437 8.19 16.89 26.15
CA VAL A 437 9.55 17.11 25.61
C VAL A 437 10.43 16.01 26.19
N GLY A 438 10.44 14.83 25.62
CA GLY A 438 11.20 13.74 26.22
C GLY A 438 11.21 12.44 25.42
N SER A 439 11.59 12.49 24.15
CA SER A 439 12.26 11.40 23.42
C SER A 439 12.71 11.94 22.05
N LEU A 440 13.78 12.71 22.04
CA LEU A 440 14.41 13.27 20.83
C LEU A 440 15.47 12.33 20.23
N ALA A 441 15.43 11.06 20.58
CA ALA A 441 16.50 10.09 20.28
C ALA A 441 16.72 9.85 18.77
N ASN A 442 15.78 10.23 17.88
CA ASN A 442 15.90 9.98 16.43
C ASN A 442 15.77 11.24 15.54
N LEU A 443 15.67 12.43 16.10
CA LEU A 443 15.43 13.66 15.34
C LEU A 443 16.69 14.52 15.10
N GLY A 444 17.86 13.97 15.26
CA GLY A 444 19.09 14.74 15.07
C GLY A 444 19.17 15.91 16.07
N ILE A 445 19.09 17.16 15.58
CA ILE A 445 19.12 18.35 16.42
C ILE A 445 17.80 19.10 16.29
N VAL A 446 17.10 19.36 17.39
CA VAL A 446 15.83 20.11 17.44
C VAL A 446 15.99 21.37 18.27
N ARG A 447 15.36 22.47 17.83
CA ARG A 447 15.31 23.71 18.62
C ARG A 447 14.03 23.74 19.45
N VAL A 448 14.18 23.88 20.77
CA VAL A 448 13.09 24.07 21.72
C VAL A 448 13.31 25.40 22.45
N GLY A 449 12.57 26.43 22.03
CA GLY A 449 12.76 27.80 22.55
C GLY A 449 14.19 28.29 22.35
N ASN A 450 14.89 28.60 23.44
CA ASN A 450 16.27 29.07 23.41
C ASN A 450 17.31 27.96 23.65
N ARG A 451 16.98 26.72 23.29
CA ARG A 451 17.88 25.56 23.39
C ARG A 451 17.87 24.72 22.12
N LEU A 452 18.99 24.07 21.85
CA LEU A 452 19.08 22.95 20.92
C LEU A 452 19.12 21.66 21.73
N GLU A 453 18.30 20.70 21.37
CA GLU A 453 18.24 19.38 21.98
C GLU A 453 18.71 18.32 20.97
N SER A 454 19.48 17.33 21.41
CA SER A 454 19.95 16.20 20.61
C SER A 454 20.38 15.07 21.53
N VAL A 455 20.46 13.87 21.01
CA VAL A 455 21.14 12.75 21.70
C VAL A 455 22.62 12.79 21.31
N GLY A 456 23.49 13.02 22.29
CA GLY A 456 24.94 13.09 22.08
C GLY A 456 25.47 14.50 21.95
N GLU A 457 26.65 14.63 21.33
CA GLU A 457 27.35 15.90 21.22
C GLU A 457 26.74 16.81 20.14
N ILE A 458 26.50 18.09 20.48
CA ILE A 458 26.13 19.16 19.56
C ILE A 458 27.31 20.10 19.43
N ARG A 459 27.71 20.43 18.19
CA ARG A 459 28.71 21.44 17.87
C ARG A 459 28.06 22.57 17.08
N LEU A 460 28.16 23.77 17.55
CA LEU A 460 27.64 24.99 16.90
C LEU A 460 28.76 25.72 16.19
N PHE A 461 28.59 26.00 14.91
CA PHE A 461 29.55 26.72 14.09
C PHE A 461 28.94 28.02 13.57
N ASN A 462 29.71 29.10 13.46
CA ASN A 462 29.30 30.28 12.72
C ASN A 462 29.37 30.03 11.20
N VAL A 463 28.89 31.01 10.42
CA VAL A 463 28.86 30.91 8.93
C VAL A 463 30.26 30.79 8.29
N ASN A 464 31.31 31.16 9.01
CA ASN A 464 32.70 31.03 8.55
C ASN A 464 33.33 29.70 8.93
N GLY A 465 32.54 28.76 9.49
CA GLY A 465 33.00 27.45 9.90
C GLY A 465 33.74 27.37 11.24
N THR A 466 33.79 28.49 12.01
CA THR A 466 34.43 28.50 13.32
C THR A 466 33.52 27.88 14.37
N LEU A 467 34.06 26.98 15.17
CA LEU A 467 33.35 26.38 16.30
C LEU A 467 33.06 27.41 17.37
N VAL A 468 31.80 27.61 17.74
CA VAL A 468 31.33 28.60 18.72
C VAL A 468 31.02 27.96 20.07
N ARG A 469 30.40 26.78 20.06
CA ARG A 469 30.02 26.04 21.29
C ARG A 469 29.92 24.56 21.06
N THR A 470 30.21 23.77 22.10
CA THR A 470 29.94 22.33 22.16
C THR A 470 29.15 22.01 23.42
N ALA A 471 28.19 21.11 23.34
CA ALA A 471 27.45 20.59 24.48
C ALA A 471 27.01 19.16 24.23
N VAL A 472 26.68 18.40 25.27
CA VAL A 472 26.18 17.02 25.21
C VAL A 472 24.72 16.99 25.68
N ASN A 473 23.87 16.33 24.91
CA ASN A 473 22.43 16.14 25.21
C ASN A 473 21.63 17.44 25.39
N GLY A 474 22.10 18.54 24.81
CA GLY A 474 21.38 19.81 24.80
C GLY A 474 22.31 21.03 24.95
N MET A 475 22.02 22.09 24.20
CA MET A 475 22.83 23.31 24.14
C MET A 475 21.94 24.53 24.37
N SER A 476 22.23 25.33 25.40
CA SER A 476 21.64 26.67 25.55
C SER A 476 22.18 27.63 24.47
N LEU A 477 21.28 28.39 23.88
CA LEU A 477 21.60 29.47 22.92
C LEU A 477 21.79 30.83 23.62
N GLU A 478 21.63 30.89 24.92
CA GLU A 478 21.87 32.12 25.70
C GLU A 478 23.33 32.56 25.59
N ASN A 479 23.53 33.85 25.48
CA ASN A 479 24.84 34.49 25.33
C ASN A 479 25.62 34.09 24.07
N ILE A 480 24.91 33.58 23.05
CA ILE A 480 25.46 33.46 21.69
C ILE A 480 25.03 34.70 20.91
N PRO A 481 25.95 35.37 20.23
CA PRO A 481 25.62 36.60 19.45
C PRO A 481 24.51 36.32 18.42
N HIS A 482 23.69 37.33 18.12
CA HIS A 482 22.67 37.22 17.09
C HIS A 482 23.31 36.88 15.74
N GLY A 483 22.73 35.96 14.99
CA GLY A 483 23.29 35.57 13.70
C GLY A 483 22.83 34.20 13.23
N ILE A 484 23.38 33.76 12.09
CA ILE A 484 23.14 32.49 11.50
C ILE A 484 24.26 31.52 11.89
N TYR A 485 23.89 30.33 12.33
CA TYR A 485 24.79 29.28 12.78
C TYR A 485 24.42 27.94 12.15
N ILE A 486 25.37 27.02 12.15
CA ILE A 486 25.13 25.60 11.79
C ILE A 486 25.42 24.75 13.01
N ALA A 487 24.39 24.08 13.51
CA ALA A 487 24.55 23.08 14.56
C ALA A 487 24.73 21.70 13.93
N LYS A 488 25.77 20.97 14.34
CA LYS A 488 26.07 19.59 13.90
C LYS A 488 25.98 18.66 15.12
N GLY A 489 25.32 17.55 14.93
CA GLY A 489 25.23 16.44 15.90
C GLY A 489 25.45 15.10 15.22
N VAL A 490 25.17 14.01 15.91
CA VAL A 490 25.33 12.67 15.36
C VAL A 490 24.31 12.49 14.21
N GLY A 491 24.82 12.43 12.98
CA GLY A 491 23.99 12.20 11.79
C GLY A 491 23.15 13.37 11.29
N ALA A 492 23.24 14.56 11.90
CA ALA A 492 22.42 15.70 11.52
C ALA A 492 23.17 17.03 11.49
N SER A 493 22.73 17.95 10.63
CA SER A 493 23.15 19.35 10.60
C SER A 493 21.93 20.23 10.41
N VAL A 494 21.79 21.27 11.23
CA VAL A 494 20.64 22.19 11.22
C VAL A 494 21.11 23.63 11.16
N LYS A 495 20.49 24.46 10.30
CA LYS A 495 20.69 25.91 10.30
C LYS A 495 19.91 26.53 11.46
N VAL A 496 20.58 27.30 12.29
CA VAL A 496 20.01 27.94 13.48
C VAL A 496 20.12 29.46 13.31
N ASN A 497 19.01 30.16 13.38
CA ASN A 497 18.97 31.61 13.43
C ASN A 497 18.76 32.04 14.88
N ILE A 498 19.74 32.76 15.46
CA ILE A 498 19.69 33.29 16.83
C ILE A 498 19.36 34.79 16.71
N GLN A 499 18.20 35.15 17.23
CA GLN A 499 17.65 36.50 17.25
C GLN A 499 17.74 37.11 18.64
#